data_044a0950dfb0595dbc3d046b3086bfb9
#
_entry.id   044a0950dfb0595dbc3d046b3086bfb9
#
_cell.length_a   1.000
_cell.length_b   1.000
_cell.length_c   1.000
_cell.angle_alpha   90.00
_cell.angle_beta   90.00
_cell.angle_gamma   90.00
#
_symmetry.space_group_name_H-M   'P 1'
#
loop_
_entity.id
_entity.type
_entity.pdbx_description
1 polymer ?
#
loop_
_entity_poly.entity_id
_entity_poly.type
_entity_poly.pdbx_seq_one_letter_code
_entity_poly.pdbx_strand_id
1 'polypeptide(L)'
;MAATFGIFVLAELPGDAGAMVREIQQRFDPKLARLTPPHVTLVGSSGVGSMPTDTPVAQIRAALEPIAASTAPMELAMGLPHRFMQTDIVSLPLDHNGPLRALHERIARSGLPFKQARFRFTPHCTLSFYPTLTPARERELLALRVHAPAIIDRLQVYLTRDPQPSKLLFDVALTGEAGAPSVLTGSGFRGAASGTSTSRV
;
A
#
# COMPACT_ATOMS: atom_id res chain seq x y z
N MET A 1 -4.39 -8.58 -22.05
CA MET A 1 -3.52 -7.90 -21.07
C MET A 1 -2.09 -8.32 -21.30
N ALA A 2 -1.11 -7.42 -21.20
CA ALA A 2 0.30 -7.80 -21.31
C ALA A 2 0.68 -8.70 -20.13
N ALA A 3 1.49 -9.73 -20.39
CA ALA A 3 2.00 -10.62 -19.35
C ALA A 3 2.80 -9.83 -18.29
N THR A 4 2.58 -10.13 -17.02
CA THR A 4 3.23 -9.44 -15.91
C THR A 4 4.53 -10.15 -15.56
N PHE A 5 5.67 -9.46 -15.71
CA PHE A 5 6.99 -9.97 -15.37
C PHE A 5 7.72 -9.02 -14.45
N GLY A 6 8.24 -9.51 -13.36
CA GLY A 6 9.05 -8.71 -12.46
C GLY A 6 9.08 -9.26 -11.03
N ILE A 7 9.84 -8.55 -10.19
CA ILE A 7 9.84 -8.76 -8.76
C ILE A 7 9.03 -7.63 -8.11
N PHE A 8 8.08 -8.02 -7.28
CA PHE A 8 7.11 -7.15 -6.61
C PHE A 8 7.37 -7.17 -5.10
N VAL A 9 7.02 -6.07 -4.42
CA VAL A 9 6.96 -6.03 -2.96
C VAL A 9 5.51 -5.79 -2.56
N LEU A 10 4.97 -6.71 -1.83
CA LEU A 10 3.59 -6.73 -1.35
C LEU A 10 3.56 -6.65 0.18
N ALA A 11 2.45 -6.19 0.72
CA ALA A 11 2.06 -6.39 2.11
C ALA A 11 0.76 -7.19 2.11
N GLU A 12 0.85 -8.48 2.42
CA GLU A 12 -0.34 -9.33 2.53
C GLU A 12 -1.16 -8.92 3.76
N LEU A 13 -2.46 -9.09 3.67
CA LEU A 13 -3.39 -8.78 4.75
C LEU A 13 -3.65 -10.05 5.57
N PRO A 14 -3.08 -10.17 6.78
CA PRO A 14 -3.36 -11.28 7.69
C PRO A 14 -4.70 -11.09 8.42
N GLY A 15 -5.11 -12.12 9.16
CA GLY A 15 -6.24 -12.06 10.09
C GLY A 15 -7.59 -11.78 9.42
N ASP A 16 -8.48 -11.13 10.17
CA ASP A 16 -9.88 -10.94 9.79
C ASP A 16 -10.05 -10.10 8.52
N ALA A 17 -9.25 -9.04 8.36
CA ALA A 17 -9.29 -8.23 7.15
C ALA A 17 -8.96 -9.04 5.89
N GLY A 18 -7.91 -9.84 5.97
CA GLY A 18 -7.52 -10.74 4.88
C GLY A 18 -8.57 -11.80 4.59
N ALA A 19 -9.18 -12.39 5.63
CA ALA A 19 -10.26 -13.37 5.48
C ALA A 19 -11.49 -12.76 4.80
N MET A 20 -11.95 -11.58 5.25
CA MET A 20 -13.08 -10.87 4.65
C MET A 20 -12.82 -10.50 3.19
N VAL A 21 -11.64 -9.96 2.89
CA VAL A 21 -11.27 -9.63 1.50
C VAL A 21 -11.19 -10.87 0.64
N ARG A 22 -10.66 -11.97 1.16
CA ARG A 22 -10.59 -13.26 0.45
C ARG A 22 -11.99 -13.80 0.12
N GLU A 23 -12.94 -13.73 1.05
CA GLU A 23 -14.33 -14.12 0.80
C GLU A 23 -14.96 -13.27 -0.30
N ILE A 24 -14.77 -11.96 -0.26
CA ILE A 24 -15.24 -11.04 -1.30
C ILE A 24 -14.61 -11.40 -2.66
N GLN A 25 -13.31 -11.62 -2.73
CA GLN A 25 -12.64 -12.02 -3.96
C GLN A 25 -13.15 -13.36 -4.48
N GLN A 26 -13.35 -14.36 -3.62
CA GLN A 26 -13.92 -15.66 -4.01
C GLN A 26 -15.31 -15.53 -4.63
N ARG A 27 -16.11 -14.63 -4.10
CA ARG A 27 -17.48 -14.38 -4.57
C ARG A 27 -17.51 -13.58 -5.87
N PHE A 28 -16.70 -12.56 -6.05
CA PHE A 28 -16.77 -11.60 -7.15
C PHE A 28 -15.71 -11.79 -8.22
N ASP A 29 -14.53 -12.25 -7.86
CA ASP A 29 -13.42 -12.55 -8.77
C ASP A 29 -12.66 -13.82 -8.34
N PRO A 30 -13.23 -15.03 -8.54
CA PRO A 30 -12.60 -16.28 -8.15
C PRO A 30 -11.23 -16.51 -8.81
N LYS A 31 -10.98 -15.88 -9.96
CA LYS A 31 -9.67 -15.96 -10.63
C LYS A 31 -8.61 -15.22 -9.86
N LEU A 32 -8.88 -13.98 -9.42
CA LEU A 32 -7.99 -13.22 -8.57
C LEU A 32 -7.71 -13.96 -7.26
N ALA A 33 -8.77 -14.47 -6.61
CA ALA A 33 -8.66 -15.21 -5.35
C ALA A 33 -7.73 -16.43 -5.42
N ARG A 34 -7.60 -17.08 -6.59
CA ARG A 34 -6.70 -18.23 -6.78
C ARG A 34 -5.24 -17.85 -7.05
N LEU A 35 -5.01 -16.66 -7.60
CA LEU A 35 -3.67 -16.25 -8.07
C LEU A 35 -2.83 -15.62 -6.98
N THR A 36 -3.43 -14.83 -6.09
CA THR A 36 -2.70 -14.08 -5.06
C THR A 36 -3.51 -13.98 -3.77
N PRO A 37 -2.84 -13.93 -2.60
CA PRO A 37 -3.50 -13.57 -1.34
C PRO A 37 -3.97 -12.09 -1.38
N PRO A 38 -4.95 -11.70 -0.54
CA PRO A 38 -5.28 -10.30 -0.32
C PRO A 38 -4.06 -9.51 0.11
N HIS A 39 -3.75 -8.41 -0.57
CA HIS A 39 -2.53 -7.65 -0.32
C HIS A 39 -2.64 -6.18 -0.76
N VAL A 40 -1.71 -5.38 -0.28
CA VAL A 40 -1.41 -4.05 -0.81
C VAL A 40 -0.09 -4.14 -1.59
N THR A 41 -0.07 -3.63 -2.82
CA THR A 41 1.16 -3.57 -3.62
C THR A 41 1.96 -2.32 -3.23
N LEU A 42 3.15 -2.51 -2.69
CA LEU A 42 4.10 -1.43 -2.38
C LEU A 42 5.06 -1.14 -3.54
N VAL A 43 5.43 -2.16 -4.31
CA VAL A 43 6.29 -2.04 -5.52
C VAL A 43 5.68 -2.87 -6.63
N GLY A 44 5.42 -2.26 -7.80
CA GLY A 44 5.01 -3.02 -8.98
C GLY A 44 3.99 -2.37 -9.89
N SER A 45 2.97 -1.70 -9.38
CA SER A 45 1.88 -1.16 -10.20
C SER A 45 1.78 0.35 -10.21
N SER A 46 2.17 0.99 -9.12
CA SER A 46 2.07 2.45 -8.94
C SER A 46 3.22 2.98 -8.09
N GLY A 47 3.56 4.25 -8.24
CA GLY A 47 4.71 4.90 -7.61
C GLY A 47 6.01 4.50 -8.26
N VAL A 48 6.49 3.29 -8.00
CA VAL A 48 7.56 2.62 -8.72
C VAL A 48 7.07 1.31 -9.33
N GLY A 49 7.62 0.94 -10.47
CA GLY A 49 7.32 -0.32 -11.15
C GLY A 49 8.02 -1.52 -10.51
N SER A 50 7.76 -2.71 -11.02
CA SER A 50 8.45 -3.92 -10.57
C SER A 50 9.94 -3.85 -10.86
N MET A 51 10.75 -4.57 -10.07
CA MET A 51 12.16 -4.80 -10.37
C MET A 51 12.30 -5.84 -11.50
N PRO A 52 13.41 -5.82 -12.27
CA PRO A 52 13.76 -6.88 -13.21
C PRO A 52 13.84 -8.26 -12.54
N THR A 53 13.50 -9.32 -13.27
CA THR A 53 13.45 -10.68 -12.71
C THR A 53 14.81 -11.28 -12.36
N ASP A 54 15.89 -10.67 -12.86
CA ASP A 54 17.29 -11.02 -12.62
C ASP A 54 17.94 -10.20 -11.50
N THR A 55 17.18 -9.29 -10.85
CA THR A 55 17.69 -8.55 -9.69
C THR A 55 18.08 -9.52 -8.58
N PRO A 56 19.33 -9.48 -8.08
CA PRO A 56 19.79 -10.44 -7.07
C PRO A 56 18.96 -10.33 -5.77
N VAL A 57 18.48 -11.46 -5.25
CA VAL A 57 17.71 -11.54 -4.01
C VAL A 57 18.48 -10.92 -2.83
N ALA A 58 19.81 -11.13 -2.77
CA ALA A 58 20.66 -10.55 -1.72
C ALA A 58 20.66 -9.02 -1.76
N GLN A 59 20.65 -8.42 -2.96
CA GLN A 59 20.58 -6.96 -3.13
C GLN A 59 19.22 -6.42 -2.64
N ILE A 60 18.13 -7.11 -2.99
CA ILE A 60 16.78 -6.70 -2.56
C ILE A 60 16.68 -6.80 -1.04
N ARG A 61 17.16 -7.89 -0.45
CA ARG A 61 17.15 -8.11 0.99
C ARG A 61 17.95 -7.03 1.72
N ALA A 62 19.18 -6.76 1.29
CA ALA A 62 20.05 -5.73 1.88
C ALA A 62 19.42 -4.33 1.85
N ALA A 63 18.60 -4.02 0.84
CA ALA A 63 17.89 -2.75 0.73
C ALA A 63 16.63 -2.70 1.62
N LEU A 64 15.87 -3.80 1.73
CA LEU A 64 14.60 -3.82 2.44
C LEU A 64 14.72 -4.06 3.94
N GLU A 65 15.69 -4.85 4.40
CA GLU A 65 15.86 -5.16 5.83
C GLU A 65 16.04 -3.92 6.71
N PRO A 66 16.91 -2.93 6.38
CA PRO A 66 17.04 -1.71 7.19
C PRO A 66 15.75 -0.86 7.21
N ILE A 67 15.02 -0.86 6.09
CA ILE A 67 13.73 -0.15 6.00
C ILE A 67 12.71 -0.82 6.90
N ALA A 68 12.60 -2.14 6.85
CA ALA A 68 11.68 -2.91 7.67
C ALA A 68 12.02 -2.82 9.17
N ALA A 69 13.30 -2.93 9.52
CA ALA A 69 13.77 -2.83 10.90
C ALA A 69 13.48 -1.47 11.56
N SER A 70 13.35 -0.40 10.76
CA SER A 70 13.05 0.95 11.23
C SER A 70 11.62 1.42 10.91
N THR A 71 10.74 0.50 10.56
CA THR A 71 9.32 0.76 10.29
C THR A 71 8.47 -0.05 11.27
N ALA A 72 7.63 0.63 12.04
CA ALA A 72 6.67 -0.04 12.93
C ALA A 72 5.58 -0.77 12.13
N PRO A 73 5.05 -1.89 12.63
CA PRO A 73 3.80 -2.44 12.13
C PRO A 73 2.69 -1.39 12.12
N MET A 74 1.77 -1.49 11.18
CA MET A 74 0.70 -0.50 10.98
C MET A 74 -0.66 -1.18 11.08
N GLU A 75 -1.60 -0.49 11.69
CA GLU A 75 -3.02 -0.82 11.68
C GLU A 75 -3.76 0.29 10.93
N LEU A 76 -4.39 -0.03 9.80
CA LEU A 76 -4.93 0.94 8.85
C LEU A 76 -6.40 0.65 8.56
N ALA A 77 -7.24 1.68 8.66
CA ALA A 77 -8.63 1.58 8.21
C ALA A 77 -8.69 1.42 6.68
N MET A 78 -9.59 0.55 6.22
CA MET A 78 -9.91 0.44 4.81
C MET A 78 -11.03 1.40 4.45
N GLY A 79 -10.89 2.09 3.31
CA GLY A 79 -11.93 2.95 2.78
C GLY A 79 -13.07 2.17 2.09
N LEU A 80 -14.01 2.89 1.52
CA LEU A 80 -15.12 2.29 0.79
C LEU A 80 -14.65 1.72 -0.54
N PRO A 81 -15.22 0.57 -1.00
CA PRO A 81 -14.94 0.06 -2.32
C PRO A 81 -15.19 1.12 -3.38
N HIS A 82 -14.28 1.27 -4.31
CA HIS A 82 -14.44 2.14 -5.48
C HIS A 82 -13.86 1.49 -6.72
N ARG A 83 -14.35 1.88 -7.86
CA ARG A 83 -13.82 1.47 -9.16
C ARG A 83 -12.81 2.51 -9.66
N PHE A 84 -11.65 2.06 -10.11
CA PHE A 84 -10.72 2.95 -10.79
C PHE A 84 -11.30 3.40 -12.13
N MET A 85 -11.21 4.71 -12.40
CA MET A 85 -11.73 5.29 -13.65
C MET A 85 -11.15 4.57 -14.88
N GLN A 86 -12.00 4.29 -15.86
CA GLN A 86 -11.65 3.65 -17.13
C GLN A 86 -11.07 2.23 -16.99
N THR A 87 -11.38 1.54 -15.89
CA THR A 87 -10.99 0.14 -15.66
C THR A 87 -12.16 -0.66 -15.10
N ASP A 88 -12.01 -2.00 -15.03
CA ASP A 88 -12.92 -2.89 -14.33
C ASP A 88 -12.42 -3.25 -12.92
N ILE A 89 -11.39 -2.55 -12.45
CA ILE A 89 -10.76 -2.84 -11.16
C ILE A 89 -11.55 -2.16 -10.04
N VAL A 90 -12.04 -2.97 -9.11
CA VAL A 90 -12.65 -2.50 -7.86
C VAL A 90 -11.69 -2.75 -6.70
N SER A 91 -11.48 -1.76 -5.86
CA SER A 91 -10.51 -1.81 -4.78
C SER A 91 -10.99 -1.10 -3.52
N LEU A 92 -10.36 -1.44 -2.40
CA LEU A 92 -10.44 -0.74 -1.12
C LEU A 92 -9.21 0.18 -0.99
N PRO A 93 -9.37 1.49 -0.91
CA PRO A 93 -8.25 2.39 -0.64
C PRO A 93 -7.78 2.26 0.81
N LEU A 94 -6.48 2.44 1.02
CA LEU A 94 -5.86 2.51 2.34
C LEU A 94 -4.97 3.75 2.41
N ASP A 95 -4.84 4.31 3.60
CA ASP A 95 -3.78 5.26 4.00
C ASP A 95 -3.19 6.13 2.88
N HIS A 96 -4.00 6.98 2.30
CA HIS A 96 -3.62 7.74 1.10
C HIS A 96 -2.39 8.65 1.31
N ASN A 97 -2.20 9.20 2.51
CA ASN A 97 -1.14 10.15 2.83
C ASN A 97 -0.37 9.83 4.13
N GLY A 98 -0.50 8.66 4.68
CA GLY A 98 0.06 8.29 5.98
C GLY A 98 1.29 7.37 5.90
N PRO A 99 1.51 6.52 6.92
CA PRO A 99 2.73 5.73 7.08
C PRO A 99 2.98 4.72 5.96
N LEU A 100 1.94 4.21 5.31
CA LEU A 100 2.10 3.30 4.18
C LEU A 100 2.71 4.00 2.95
N ARG A 101 2.33 5.26 2.71
CA ARG A 101 2.98 6.09 1.69
C ARG A 101 4.43 6.37 2.05
N ALA A 102 4.71 6.72 3.31
CA ALA A 102 6.06 6.95 3.78
C ALA A 102 6.95 5.70 3.61
N LEU A 103 6.41 4.50 3.90
CA LEU A 103 7.10 3.24 3.65
C LEU A 103 7.40 3.03 2.17
N HIS A 104 6.40 3.23 1.28
CA HIS A 104 6.59 3.16 -0.16
C HIS A 104 7.70 4.10 -0.64
N GLU A 105 7.70 5.37 -0.18
CA GLU A 105 8.71 6.35 -0.60
C GLU A 105 10.11 6.00 -0.11
N ARG A 106 10.26 5.39 1.07
CA ARG A 106 11.54 4.88 1.56
C ARG A 106 12.04 3.74 0.68
N ILE A 107 11.15 2.80 0.31
CA ILE A 107 11.48 1.71 -0.61
C ILE A 107 11.87 2.29 -1.99
N ALA A 108 11.11 3.25 -2.50
CA ALA A 108 11.39 3.88 -3.81
C ALA A 108 12.79 4.56 -3.86
N ARG A 109 13.27 5.05 -2.73
CA ARG A 109 14.61 5.69 -2.60
C ARG A 109 15.73 4.70 -2.23
N SER A 110 15.47 3.41 -2.15
CA SER A 110 16.43 2.39 -1.70
C SER A 110 17.58 2.09 -2.68
N GLY A 111 17.55 2.67 -3.88
CA GLY A 111 18.55 2.40 -4.92
C GLY A 111 18.32 1.09 -5.69
N LEU A 112 17.21 0.38 -5.46
CA LEU A 112 16.84 -0.80 -6.23
C LEU A 112 16.46 -0.41 -7.67
N PRO A 113 16.66 -1.32 -8.66
CA PRO A 113 16.44 -1.05 -10.08
C PRO A 113 14.95 -1.15 -10.45
N PHE A 114 14.16 -0.20 -10.01
CA PHE A 114 12.73 -0.17 -10.32
C PHE A 114 12.49 0.23 -11.78
N LYS A 115 11.57 -0.44 -12.44
CA LYS A 115 10.99 0.04 -13.69
C LYS A 115 10.16 1.31 -13.41
N GLN A 116 9.97 2.11 -14.44
CA GLN A 116 9.07 3.27 -14.34
C GLN A 116 7.62 2.81 -14.14
N ALA A 117 6.94 3.36 -13.14
CA ALA A 117 5.51 3.13 -12.94
C ALA A 117 4.70 4.05 -13.86
N ARG A 118 3.55 3.56 -14.30
CA ARG A 118 2.61 4.33 -15.12
C ARG A 118 1.77 5.31 -14.30
N PHE A 119 1.51 4.96 -13.03
CA PHE A 119 0.61 5.69 -12.15
C PHE A 119 1.32 6.14 -10.88
N ARG A 120 0.82 7.20 -10.27
CA ARG A 120 1.26 7.62 -8.93
C ARG A 120 0.89 6.56 -7.89
N PHE A 121 1.67 6.48 -6.82
CA PHE A 121 1.39 5.55 -5.74
C PHE A 121 -0.01 5.80 -5.15
N THR A 122 -0.84 4.79 -5.22
CA THR A 122 -2.19 4.78 -4.66
C THR A 122 -2.36 3.46 -3.91
N PRO A 123 -2.18 3.46 -2.58
CA PRO A 123 -2.29 2.25 -1.79
C PRO A 123 -3.73 1.73 -1.78
N HIS A 124 -3.90 0.48 -2.13
CA HIS A 124 -5.20 -0.17 -2.20
C HIS A 124 -5.09 -1.68 -2.11
N CYS A 125 -6.15 -2.33 -1.65
CA CYS A 125 -6.35 -3.76 -1.79
C CYS A 125 -7.39 -4.04 -2.89
N THR A 126 -7.04 -4.85 -3.87
CA THR A 126 -7.92 -5.16 -5.01
C THR A 126 -8.98 -6.20 -4.61
N LEU A 127 -10.24 -5.89 -4.87
CA LEU A 127 -11.38 -6.79 -4.68
C LEU A 127 -11.75 -7.56 -5.95
N SER A 128 -11.66 -6.91 -7.11
CA SER A 128 -11.89 -7.49 -8.43
C SER A 128 -10.96 -6.85 -9.44
N PHE A 129 -10.33 -7.67 -10.26
CA PHE A 129 -9.33 -7.24 -11.24
C PHE A 129 -9.75 -7.60 -12.67
N TYR A 130 -10.41 -8.75 -12.85
CA TYR A 130 -10.80 -9.24 -14.18
C TYR A 130 -12.18 -8.69 -14.58
N PRO A 131 -12.41 -8.41 -15.89
CA PRO A 131 -13.66 -7.82 -16.38
C PRO A 131 -14.79 -8.86 -16.41
N THR A 132 -15.16 -9.40 -15.26
CA THR A 132 -16.18 -10.45 -15.12
C THR A 132 -17.45 -9.98 -14.42
N LEU A 133 -17.46 -8.73 -13.91
CA LEU A 133 -18.60 -8.20 -13.19
C LEU A 133 -19.69 -7.69 -14.14
N THR A 134 -20.92 -8.13 -13.91
CA THR A 134 -22.09 -7.46 -14.48
C THR A 134 -22.38 -6.16 -13.72
N PRO A 135 -23.11 -5.19 -14.30
CA PRO A 135 -23.44 -3.93 -13.59
C PRO A 135 -24.18 -4.15 -12.26
N ALA A 136 -24.98 -5.22 -12.14
CA ALA A 136 -25.67 -5.57 -10.90
C ALA A 136 -24.66 -6.05 -9.83
N ARG A 137 -23.74 -6.94 -10.20
CA ARG A 137 -22.71 -7.44 -9.29
C ARG A 137 -21.69 -6.36 -8.89
N GLU A 138 -21.37 -5.44 -9.80
CA GLU A 138 -20.54 -4.30 -9.49
C GLU A 138 -21.19 -3.41 -8.41
N ARG A 139 -22.47 -3.07 -8.56
CA ARG A 139 -23.22 -2.32 -7.53
C ARG A 139 -23.24 -3.05 -6.18
N GLU A 140 -23.42 -4.36 -6.18
CA GLU A 140 -23.37 -5.19 -4.99
C GLU A 140 -21.99 -5.11 -4.33
N LEU A 141 -20.91 -5.28 -5.11
CA LEU A 141 -19.53 -5.19 -4.62
C LEU A 141 -19.21 -3.80 -4.04
N LEU A 142 -19.62 -2.73 -4.70
CA LEU A 142 -19.41 -1.35 -4.24
C LEU A 142 -20.20 -1.02 -2.96
N ALA A 143 -21.27 -1.76 -2.65
CA ALA A 143 -22.04 -1.59 -1.43
C ALA A 143 -21.43 -2.30 -0.20
N LEU A 144 -20.46 -3.19 -0.41
CA LEU A 144 -19.84 -3.94 0.69
C LEU A 144 -19.01 -3.03 1.61
N ARG A 145 -18.74 -3.51 2.81
CA ARG A 145 -17.88 -2.85 3.79
C ARG A 145 -16.96 -3.87 4.43
N VAL A 146 -15.69 -3.52 4.54
CA VAL A 146 -14.70 -4.26 5.33
C VAL A 146 -14.43 -3.42 6.58
N HIS A 147 -14.84 -3.94 7.73
CA HIS A 147 -14.75 -3.22 9.00
C HIS A 147 -13.47 -3.55 9.77
N ALA A 148 -12.87 -4.71 9.48
CA ALA A 148 -11.61 -5.10 10.10
C ALA A 148 -10.46 -4.23 9.56
N PRO A 149 -9.56 -3.71 10.41
CA PRO A 149 -8.41 -2.95 9.96
C PRO A 149 -7.41 -3.83 9.21
N ALA A 150 -6.73 -3.25 8.23
CA ALA A 150 -5.61 -3.89 7.56
C ALA A 150 -4.38 -3.84 8.47
N ILE A 151 -3.84 -5.00 8.81
CA ILE A 151 -2.58 -5.11 9.53
C ILE A 151 -1.45 -5.26 8.51
N ILE A 152 -0.47 -4.34 8.57
CA ILE A 152 0.73 -4.37 7.76
C ILE A 152 1.91 -4.59 8.70
N ASP A 153 2.36 -5.83 8.82
CA ASP A 153 3.41 -6.24 9.75
C ASP A 153 4.67 -6.78 9.06
N ARG A 154 4.62 -6.96 7.75
CA ARG A 154 5.75 -7.47 6.95
C ARG A 154 5.69 -7.08 5.49
N LEU A 155 6.82 -7.21 4.83
CA LEU A 155 6.98 -7.10 3.39
C LEU A 155 7.21 -8.49 2.80
N GLN A 156 6.45 -8.87 1.78
CA GLN A 156 6.67 -10.10 1.01
C GLN A 156 7.21 -9.73 -0.37
N VAL A 157 8.27 -10.39 -0.79
CA VAL A 157 8.91 -10.19 -2.09
C VAL A 157 8.58 -11.36 -3.00
N TYR A 158 7.89 -11.07 -4.09
CA TYR A 158 7.40 -12.06 -5.05
C TYR A 158 8.03 -11.91 -6.41
N LEU A 159 8.45 -13.03 -6.99
CA LEU A 159 8.78 -13.16 -8.41
C LEU A 159 7.51 -13.56 -9.17
N THR A 160 7.08 -12.73 -10.10
CA THR A 160 5.94 -13.00 -10.98
C THR A 160 6.41 -13.22 -12.41
N ARG A 161 5.96 -14.31 -13.02
CA ARG A 161 6.18 -14.68 -14.43
C ARG A 161 4.89 -15.26 -15.00
N ASP A 162 3.95 -14.35 -15.34
CA ASP A 162 2.65 -14.76 -15.90
C ASP A 162 2.85 -15.65 -17.15
N PRO A 163 2.13 -16.79 -17.31
CA PRO A 163 0.94 -17.23 -16.55
C PRO A 163 1.21 -18.09 -15.31
N GLN A 164 2.46 -18.23 -14.88
CA GLN A 164 2.81 -19.04 -13.72
C GLN A 164 2.38 -18.35 -12.41
N PRO A 165 2.04 -19.11 -11.36
CA PRO A 165 1.80 -18.53 -10.04
C PRO A 165 3.02 -17.75 -9.54
N SER A 166 2.78 -16.63 -8.85
CA SER A 166 3.85 -15.85 -8.23
C SER A 166 4.57 -16.67 -7.17
N LYS A 167 5.91 -16.61 -7.17
CA LYS A 167 6.78 -17.32 -6.23
C LYS A 167 7.24 -16.37 -5.14
N LEU A 168 6.96 -16.68 -3.88
CA LEU A 168 7.55 -15.97 -2.74
C LEU A 168 9.07 -16.23 -2.75
N LEU A 169 9.86 -15.16 -2.77
CA LEU A 169 11.32 -15.22 -2.67
C LEU A 169 11.76 -15.15 -1.20
N PHE A 170 11.20 -14.22 -0.45
CA PHE A 170 11.38 -14.06 0.99
C PHE A 170 10.38 -13.06 1.56
N ASP A 171 10.30 -13.00 2.87
CA ASP A 171 9.59 -11.96 3.62
C ASP A 171 10.50 -11.29 4.65
N VAL A 172 10.11 -10.10 5.10
CA VAL A 172 10.81 -9.31 6.13
C VAL A 172 9.77 -8.69 7.04
N ALA A 173 9.85 -8.95 8.35
CA ALA A 173 8.96 -8.35 9.34
C ALA A 173 9.27 -6.87 9.57
N LEU A 174 8.25 -6.06 9.76
CA LEU A 174 8.38 -4.68 10.24
C LEU A 174 8.59 -4.73 11.76
N THR A 175 9.75 -4.26 12.24
CA THR A 175 10.14 -4.40 13.64
C THR A 175 10.54 -3.07 14.28
N GLY A 176 10.36 -1.95 13.60
CA GLY A 176 10.59 -0.63 14.15
C GLY A 176 9.62 -0.30 15.29
N GLU A 177 10.00 0.64 16.13
CA GLU A 177 9.12 1.15 17.18
C GLU A 177 8.15 2.19 16.58
N ALA A 178 6.91 2.19 17.05
CA ALA A 178 5.97 3.26 16.75
C ALA A 178 6.52 4.55 17.38
N GLY A 179 6.94 5.50 16.54
CA GLY A 179 7.36 6.82 17.04
C GLY A 179 6.24 7.44 17.86
N ALA A 180 6.53 7.91 19.05
CA ALA A 180 5.57 8.70 19.82
C ALA A 180 5.04 9.84 18.92
N PRO A 181 3.73 10.14 18.95
CA PRO A 181 3.19 11.23 18.15
C PRO A 181 3.99 12.50 18.41
N SER A 182 4.54 13.10 17.36
CA SER A 182 5.25 14.38 17.46
C SER A 182 4.27 15.40 18.02
N VAL A 183 4.35 15.69 19.31
CA VAL A 183 3.66 16.82 19.91
C VAL A 183 4.33 18.04 19.29
N LEU A 184 3.66 18.65 18.31
CA LEU A 184 4.00 19.98 17.85
C LEU A 184 3.81 20.91 19.06
N THR A 185 4.86 21.10 19.85
CA THR A 185 4.95 22.18 20.83
C THR A 185 4.90 23.48 20.03
N GLY A 186 3.68 24.05 19.98
CA GLY A 186 3.47 25.39 19.47
C GLY A 186 4.32 26.35 20.30
N SER A 187 5.45 26.80 19.72
CA SER A 187 6.23 27.88 20.29
C SER A 187 5.35 29.13 20.34
N GLY A 188 5.04 29.56 21.56
CA GLY A 188 4.18 30.70 21.84
C GLY A 188 4.66 31.96 21.11
N PHE A 189 3.75 32.51 20.37
CA PHE A 189 3.84 33.86 19.83
C PHE A 189 3.79 34.84 21.02
N ARG A 190 4.93 35.30 21.51
CA ARG A 190 5.01 36.41 22.46
C ARG A 190 4.68 37.69 21.69
N GLY A 191 3.46 38.18 21.88
CA GLY A 191 3.07 39.51 21.45
C GLY A 191 3.92 40.56 22.15
N ALA A 192 4.66 41.31 21.37
CA ALA A 192 5.30 42.55 21.83
C ALA A 192 4.23 43.63 21.88
N ALA A 193 3.91 44.05 23.10
CA ALA A 193 3.12 45.27 23.35
C ALA A 193 4.01 46.48 23.09
N SER A 194 3.76 47.25 22.04
CA SER A 194 4.37 48.56 21.82
C SER A 194 3.46 49.60 22.45
N GLY A 195 4.05 50.27 23.43
CA GLY A 195 3.42 51.36 24.18
C GLY A 195 3.14 52.59 23.32
N THR A 196 1.98 53.14 23.53
CA THR A 196 1.52 54.47 23.14
C THR A 196 2.35 55.53 23.85
N SER A 197 3.00 56.45 23.12
CA SER A 197 3.48 57.72 23.65
C SER A 197 2.63 58.85 23.04
N THR A 198 1.90 59.50 23.92
CA THR A 198 1.16 60.73 23.67
C THR A 198 2.17 61.89 23.71
N SER A 199 2.18 62.82 22.76
CA SER A 199 2.61 64.18 22.96
C SER A 199 1.80 65.17 22.16
N ARG A 200 1.29 66.12 22.92
CA ARG A 200 0.62 67.37 22.52
C ARG A 200 1.54 68.27 21.67
N VAL A 201 1.05 68.95 20.71
CA VAL A 201 0.77 70.39 20.63
C VAL A 201 -0.11 70.62 19.41
#